data_7d72f3cec129614744fcdbe18e353dc7
#
_entry.id   7d72f3cec129614744fcdbe18e353dc7
#
_cell.length_a   1.000
_cell.length_b   1.000
_cell.length_c   1.000
_cell.angle_alpha   90.00
_cell.angle_beta   90.00
_cell.angle_gamma   90.00
#
_symmetry.space_group_name_H-M   'P 1'
#
loop_
_entity.id
_entity.type
_entity.pdbx_description
1 polymer ?
#
loop_
_entity_poly.entity_id
_entity_poly.type
_entity_poly.pdbx_seq_one_letter_code
_entity_poly.pdbx_strand_id
1 'polypeptide(L)'
;MQTRIARSSPCEFDSIDPMHLVMTMPSEREALVRLLRSNPRDPELPQLLAAVESMHPANLGRDLELLRGVWELRWSSSSQPWLRHTPWLDNLQVLDPAQGQGCNLLRFQGPLGSLGSIRVQADLTPIDQQRIGVHFRRGGWVGPKLMALGQPQLLREVQQSLPAWLDITVLDEQLRICRGNAGTVFALLKRPDLNVADFLP
;
A
#
# COMPACT_ATOMS: atom_id res chain seq x y z
N MET A 1 -63.34 -52.35 -29.64
CA MET A 1 -62.71 -52.16 -28.33
C MET A 1 -61.24 -51.85 -28.57
N GLN A 2 -60.93 -50.56 -28.61
CA GLN A 2 -59.60 -50.07 -29.03
C GLN A 2 -58.84 -49.67 -27.75
N THR A 3 -57.74 -50.30 -27.46
CA THR A 3 -56.86 -50.08 -26.32
C THR A 3 -55.84 -48.98 -26.76
N ARG A 4 -55.91 -47.79 -26.15
CA ARG A 4 -54.93 -46.72 -26.34
C ARG A 4 -53.68 -47.05 -25.57
N ILE A 5 -52.53 -47.15 -26.25
CA ILE A 5 -51.21 -47.22 -25.68
C ILE A 5 -50.73 -45.78 -25.40
N ALA A 6 -50.49 -45.48 -24.12
CA ALA A 6 -49.91 -44.20 -23.70
C ALA A 6 -48.39 -44.21 -24.03
N ARG A 7 -47.96 -43.18 -24.80
CA ARG A 7 -46.55 -42.91 -25.03
C ARG A 7 -45.98 -42.17 -23.84
N SER A 8 -45.01 -42.75 -23.18
CA SER A 8 -44.16 -42.08 -22.20
C SER A 8 -43.19 -41.11 -22.88
N SER A 9 -43.19 -39.86 -22.47
CA SER A 9 -42.25 -38.84 -22.89
C SER A 9 -40.84 -39.14 -22.38
N PRO A 10 -39.77 -38.88 -23.18
CA PRO A 10 -38.38 -38.99 -22.67
C PRO A 10 -38.10 -37.82 -21.74
N CYS A 11 -37.47 -38.14 -20.61
CA CYS A 11 -36.86 -37.14 -19.72
C CYS A 11 -35.81 -36.34 -20.49
N GLU A 12 -36.02 -35.07 -20.58
CA GLU A 12 -35.07 -34.08 -21.06
C GLU A 12 -33.91 -34.00 -20.04
N PHE A 13 -32.78 -34.54 -20.43
CA PHE A 13 -31.53 -34.37 -19.69
C PHE A 13 -31.08 -32.95 -19.92
N ASP A 14 -31.29 -32.07 -18.92
CA ASP A 14 -30.75 -30.73 -18.90
C ASP A 14 -29.21 -30.81 -19.06
N SER A 15 -28.75 -30.45 -20.24
CA SER A 15 -27.33 -30.26 -20.52
C SER A 15 -26.84 -29.11 -19.66
N ILE A 16 -26.19 -29.44 -18.55
CA ILE A 16 -25.39 -28.48 -17.79
C ILE A 16 -24.28 -28.02 -18.72
N ASP A 17 -24.41 -26.76 -19.17
CA ASP A 17 -23.45 -26.08 -20.02
C ASP A 17 -22.08 -26.03 -19.30
N PRO A 18 -21.03 -26.67 -19.83
CA PRO A 18 -19.71 -26.69 -19.18
C PRO A 18 -18.99 -25.34 -19.23
N MET A 19 -19.62 -24.28 -19.78
CA MET A 19 -19.00 -22.97 -19.91
C MET A 19 -19.09 -22.06 -18.67
N HIS A 20 -19.68 -22.49 -17.55
CA HIS A 20 -19.86 -21.62 -16.38
C HIS A 20 -18.89 -21.87 -15.21
N LEU A 21 -17.83 -22.65 -15.41
CA LEU A 21 -16.80 -22.84 -14.40
C LEU A 21 -15.40 -22.45 -14.91
N VAL A 22 -15.30 -21.30 -15.60
CA VAL A 22 -14.03 -20.60 -15.69
C VAL A 22 -13.82 -19.95 -14.32
N MET A 23 -13.23 -20.69 -13.38
CA MET A 23 -12.56 -20.08 -12.23
C MET A 23 -11.48 -19.16 -12.81
N THR A 24 -11.80 -17.87 -12.93
CA THR A 24 -10.83 -16.85 -13.31
C THR A 24 -9.73 -16.90 -12.24
N MET A 25 -8.56 -17.41 -12.60
CA MET A 25 -7.40 -17.36 -11.71
C MET A 25 -7.17 -15.88 -11.38
N PRO A 26 -7.01 -15.52 -10.10
CA PRO A 26 -6.76 -14.14 -9.74
C PRO A 26 -5.51 -13.64 -10.47
N SER A 27 -5.56 -12.41 -10.96
CA SER A 27 -4.39 -11.79 -11.58
C SER A 27 -3.22 -11.76 -10.58
N GLU A 28 -1.98 -11.76 -11.06
CA GLU A 28 -0.79 -11.68 -10.19
C GLU A 28 -0.86 -10.47 -9.24
N ARG A 29 -1.41 -9.35 -9.73
CA ARG A 29 -1.66 -8.18 -8.90
C ARG A 29 -2.66 -8.46 -7.77
N GLU A 30 -3.77 -9.14 -8.05
CA GLU A 30 -4.78 -9.49 -7.03
C GLU A 30 -4.20 -10.50 -6.02
N ALA A 31 -3.42 -11.47 -6.49
CA ALA A 31 -2.71 -12.41 -5.64
C ALA A 31 -1.73 -11.68 -4.71
N LEU A 32 -0.95 -10.74 -5.26
CA LEU A 32 -0.03 -9.89 -4.50
C LEU A 32 -0.76 -9.08 -3.42
N VAL A 33 -1.80 -8.34 -3.78
CA VAL A 33 -2.58 -7.52 -2.82
C VAL A 33 -3.19 -8.39 -1.72
N ARG A 34 -3.71 -9.57 -2.07
CA ARG A 34 -4.25 -10.52 -1.10
C ARG A 34 -3.17 -11.00 -0.12
N LEU A 35 -1.99 -11.43 -0.61
CA LEU A 35 -0.89 -11.88 0.25
C LEU A 35 -0.33 -10.75 1.11
N LEU A 36 -0.16 -9.55 0.58
CA LEU A 36 0.25 -8.39 1.37
C LEU A 36 -0.71 -8.10 2.53
N ARG A 37 -2.01 -8.37 2.37
CA ARG A 37 -3.02 -8.21 3.44
C ARG A 37 -2.98 -9.33 4.47
N SER A 38 -2.96 -10.59 4.01
CA SER A 38 -3.17 -11.76 4.85
C SER A 38 -1.86 -12.34 5.42
N ASN A 39 -0.78 -12.35 4.64
CA ASN A 39 0.51 -12.92 5.03
C ASN A 39 1.70 -12.11 4.48
N PRO A 40 2.04 -10.97 5.08
CA PRO A 40 3.15 -10.11 4.63
C PRO A 40 4.55 -10.75 4.75
N ARG A 41 4.64 -12.00 5.18
CA ARG A 41 5.89 -12.77 5.28
C ARG A 41 5.95 -13.94 4.32
N ASP A 42 5.00 -14.01 3.40
CA ASP A 42 4.92 -15.08 2.42
C ASP A 42 6.18 -15.13 1.55
N PRO A 43 6.81 -16.30 1.37
CA PRO A 43 8.00 -16.44 0.54
C PRO A 43 7.76 -16.20 -0.96
N GLU A 44 6.51 -16.21 -1.43
CA GLU A 44 6.15 -15.93 -2.83
C GLU A 44 6.14 -14.43 -3.14
N LEU A 45 6.07 -13.55 -2.13
CA LEU A 45 5.96 -12.10 -2.33
C LEU A 45 7.04 -11.51 -3.24
N PRO A 46 8.34 -11.86 -3.12
CA PRO A 46 9.37 -11.30 -4.01
C PRO A 46 9.14 -11.63 -5.49
N GLN A 47 8.67 -12.82 -5.79
CA GLN A 47 8.38 -13.26 -7.16
C GLN A 47 7.16 -12.52 -7.73
N LEU A 48 6.08 -12.44 -6.96
CA LEU A 48 4.87 -11.71 -7.35
C LEU A 48 5.14 -10.21 -7.53
N LEU A 49 5.96 -9.59 -6.66
CA LEU A 49 6.37 -8.19 -6.78
C LEU A 49 7.08 -7.96 -8.11
N ALA A 50 8.07 -8.80 -8.46
CA ALA A 50 8.80 -8.68 -9.73
C ALA A 50 7.90 -8.84 -10.95
N ALA A 51 6.94 -9.78 -10.92
CA ALA A 51 5.99 -9.99 -11.99
C ALA A 51 5.08 -8.77 -12.18
N VAL A 52 4.52 -8.21 -11.09
CA VAL A 52 3.63 -7.04 -11.15
C VAL A 52 4.38 -5.79 -11.61
N GLU A 53 5.65 -5.58 -11.16
CA GLU A 53 6.48 -4.46 -11.63
C GLU A 53 6.72 -4.50 -13.16
N SER A 54 6.85 -5.70 -13.73
CA SER A 54 7.08 -5.85 -15.20
C SER A 54 5.83 -5.55 -16.02
N MET A 55 4.64 -5.76 -15.49
CA MET A 55 3.38 -5.63 -16.22
C MET A 55 2.71 -4.26 -16.08
N HIS A 56 2.93 -3.58 -14.97
CA HIS A 56 2.19 -2.37 -14.61
C HIS A 56 3.11 -1.23 -14.17
N PRO A 57 4.02 -0.74 -15.05
CA PRO A 57 4.92 0.34 -14.70
C PRO A 57 4.15 1.63 -14.40
N ALA A 58 4.49 2.29 -13.29
CA ALA A 58 3.94 3.58 -12.93
C ALA A 58 4.38 4.70 -13.87
N ASN A 59 3.53 5.71 -14.04
CA ASN A 59 3.85 6.93 -14.77
C ASN A 59 3.34 8.15 -13.98
N LEU A 60 4.22 8.81 -13.24
CA LEU A 60 3.90 9.95 -12.40
C LEU A 60 3.43 11.18 -13.19
N GLY A 61 3.79 11.29 -14.47
CA GLY A 61 3.27 12.36 -15.33
C GLY A 61 1.76 12.28 -15.52
N ARG A 62 1.18 11.05 -15.40
CA ARG A 62 -0.25 10.80 -15.52
C ARG A 62 -0.90 10.53 -14.15
N ASP A 63 -0.21 9.79 -13.30
CA ASP A 63 -0.79 9.12 -12.14
C ASP A 63 -0.37 9.77 -10.79
N LEU A 64 0.22 10.97 -10.82
CA LEU A 64 0.77 11.64 -9.62
C LEU A 64 -0.27 11.77 -8.50
N GLU A 65 -1.52 12.08 -8.83
CA GLU A 65 -2.61 12.22 -7.86
C GLU A 65 -2.93 10.93 -7.11
N LEU A 66 -2.68 9.76 -7.70
CA LEU A 66 -2.87 8.47 -7.03
C LEU A 66 -1.92 8.31 -5.83
N LEU A 67 -0.77 9.00 -5.81
CA LEU A 67 0.13 9.00 -4.67
C LEU A 67 -0.49 9.65 -3.43
N ARG A 68 -1.43 10.58 -3.60
CA ARG A 68 -2.07 11.25 -2.47
C ARG A 68 -2.80 10.23 -1.60
N GLY A 69 -2.44 10.21 -0.32
CA GLY A 69 -3.07 9.30 0.64
C GLY A 69 -2.14 8.83 1.76
N VAL A 70 -2.67 7.93 2.56
CA VAL A 70 -1.94 7.23 3.62
C VAL A 70 -1.64 5.81 3.13
N TRP A 71 -0.37 5.44 3.16
CA TRP A 71 0.14 4.17 2.66
C TRP A 71 0.77 3.37 3.78
N GLU A 72 0.30 2.16 4.01
CA GLU A 72 0.84 1.26 5.03
C GLU A 72 1.90 0.33 4.43
N LEU A 73 3.09 0.30 5.02
CA LEU A 73 4.14 -0.64 4.65
C LEU A 73 3.73 -2.06 5.03
N ARG A 74 3.56 -2.91 4.02
CA ARG A 74 3.21 -4.33 4.22
C ARG A 74 4.39 -5.26 4.03
N TRP A 75 5.30 -4.93 3.12
CA TRP A 75 6.47 -5.73 2.86
C TRP A 75 7.67 -4.85 2.46
N SER A 76 8.86 -5.28 2.86
CA SER A 76 10.11 -4.64 2.45
C SER A 76 11.23 -5.69 2.35
N SER A 77 12.13 -5.48 1.38
CA SER A 77 13.35 -6.27 1.25
C SER A 77 14.42 -5.90 2.29
N SER A 78 14.17 -4.88 3.12
CA SER A 78 15.11 -4.42 4.16
C SER A 78 15.25 -5.43 5.29
N SER A 79 16.46 -5.57 5.82
CA SER A 79 16.74 -6.28 7.08
C SER A 79 16.49 -5.41 8.32
N GLN A 80 16.36 -4.08 8.15
CA GLN A 80 16.20 -3.14 9.26
C GLN A 80 14.81 -3.26 9.91
N PRO A 81 14.73 -3.41 11.26
CA PRO A 81 13.45 -3.68 11.93
C PRO A 81 12.37 -2.62 11.68
N TRP A 82 12.73 -1.34 11.63
CA TRP A 82 11.78 -0.23 11.42
C TRP A 82 11.31 -0.08 9.95
N LEU A 83 11.93 -0.79 9.02
CA LEU A 83 11.52 -0.88 7.61
C LEU A 83 10.84 -2.21 7.28
N ARG A 84 10.43 -2.97 8.29
CA ARG A 84 9.71 -4.25 8.13
C ARG A 84 8.31 -4.13 8.69
N HIS A 85 7.37 -4.87 8.09
CA HIS A 85 6.03 -5.00 8.65
C HIS A 85 6.06 -5.76 9.98
N THR A 86 5.44 -5.19 11.00
CA THR A 86 5.23 -5.82 12.32
C THR A 86 3.78 -5.64 12.76
N PRO A 87 3.11 -6.68 13.32
CA PRO A 87 1.68 -6.61 13.63
C PRO A 87 1.29 -5.58 14.70
N TRP A 88 2.24 -5.10 15.49
CA TRP A 88 2.02 -4.18 16.61
C TRP A 88 2.46 -2.74 16.32
N LEU A 89 2.95 -2.48 15.10
CA LEU A 89 3.45 -1.17 14.70
C LEU A 89 2.88 -0.77 13.35
N ASP A 90 2.16 0.34 13.29
CA ASP A 90 1.82 1.01 12.05
C ASP A 90 3.07 1.69 11.49
N ASN A 91 3.46 1.33 10.28
CA ASN A 91 4.48 2.01 9.51
C ASN A 91 3.79 2.65 8.30
N LEU A 92 3.52 3.95 8.42
CA LEU A 92 2.73 4.69 7.45
C LEU A 92 3.58 5.72 6.72
N GLN A 93 3.29 5.89 5.44
CA GLN A 93 3.76 7.00 4.62
C GLN A 93 2.56 7.83 4.19
N VAL A 94 2.51 9.05 4.63
CA VAL A 94 1.46 10.02 4.26
C VAL A 94 2.03 10.92 3.19
N LEU A 95 1.36 11.03 2.05
CA LEU A 95 1.84 11.78 0.90
C LEU A 95 0.76 12.75 0.41
N ASP A 96 1.18 13.98 0.14
CA ASP A 96 0.42 14.98 -0.59
C ASP A 96 1.31 15.60 -1.69
N PRO A 97 1.36 15.00 -2.87
CA PRO A 97 2.22 15.46 -3.95
C PRO A 97 1.81 16.83 -4.50
N ALA A 98 0.53 17.23 -4.41
CA ALA A 98 0.07 18.54 -4.84
C ALA A 98 0.65 19.66 -3.97
N GLN A 99 0.88 19.38 -2.70
CA GLN A 99 1.54 20.32 -1.77
C GLN A 99 3.05 20.07 -1.64
N GLY A 100 3.59 19.06 -2.33
CA GLY A 100 4.99 18.68 -2.22
C GLY A 100 5.36 18.17 -0.82
N GLN A 101 4.42 17.59 -0.07
CA GLN A 101 4.62 17.20 1.32
C GLN A 101 4.52 15.69 1.52
N GLY A 102 5.34 15.18 2.43
CA GLY A 102 5.30 13.80 2.89
C GLY A 102 5.64 13.66 4.36
N CYS A 103 5.16 12.57 4.97
CA CYS A 103 5.49 12.23 6.34
C CYS A 103 5.59 10.72 6.49
N ASN A 104 6.73 10.23 6.98
CA ASN A 104 6.86 8.87 7.48
C ASN A 104 6.44 8.84 8.95
N LEU A 105 5.62 7.87 9.33
CA LEU A 105 5.05 7.76 10.66
C LEU A 105 5.17 6.33 11.18
N LEU A 106 5.71 6.20 12.39
CA LEU A 106 5.72 4.96 13.15
C LEU A 106 4.85 5.14 14.39
N ARG A 107 3.84 4.30 14.58
CA ARG A 107 2.89 4.35 15.69
C ARG A 107 2.56 2.95 16.19
N PHE A 108 2.53 2.77 17.50
CA PHE A 108 2.02 1.52 18.08
C PHE A 108 0.54 1.33 17.76
N GLN A 109 0.14 0.09 17.50
CA GLN A 109 -1.27 -0.27 17.35
C GLN A 109 -1.94 -0.49 18.70
N GLY A 110 -3.28 -0.40 18.70
CA GLY A 110 -4.10 -0.63 19.90
C GLY A 110 -3.93 0.45 20.97
N PRO A 111 -4.09 0.09 22.28
CA PRO A 111 -4.07 1.06 23.38
C PRO A 111 -2.79 1.88 23.48
N LEU A 112 -1.65 1.30 23.09
CA LEU A 112 -0.35 1.99 23.10
C LEU A 112 -0.23 3.05 22.00
N GLY A 113 -1.10 3.06 21.00
CA GLY A 113 -1.18 4.11 19.99
C GLY A 113 -1.50 5.49 20.55
N SER A 114 -2.09 5.55 21.74
CA SER A 114 -2.32 6.78 22.49
C SER A 114 -1.05 7.44 23.03
N LEU A 115 0.09 6.74 23.07
CA LEU A 115 1.38 7.30 23.51
C LEU A 115 2.02 8.25 22.51
N GLY A 116 1.46 8.36 21.30
CA GLY A 116 2.00 9.20 20.22
C GLY A 116 2.65 8.40 19.11
N SER A 117 3.43 9.10 18.28
CA SER A 117 4.07 8.56 17.11
C SER A 117 5.45 9.17 16.88
N ILE A 118 6.34 8.45 16.24
CA ILE A 118 7.55 9.03 15.65
C ILE A 118 7.17 9.47 14.23
N ARG A 119 7.47 10.72 13.90
CA ARG A 119 7.18 11.30 12.58
C ARG A 119 8.46 11.87 11.97
N VAL A 120 8.60 11.69 10.66
CA VAL A 120 9.65 12.32 9.87
C VAL A 120 8.98 13.03 8.69
N GLN A 121 9.00 14.35 8.71
CA GLN A 121 8.44 15.20 7.66
C GLN A 121 9.46 15.37 6.53
N ALA A 122 8.98 15.38 5.30
CA ALA A 122 9.79 15.53 4.10
C ALA A 122 9.08 16.40 3.05
N ASP A 123 9.88 17.07 2.24
CA ASP A 123 9.43 17.65 0.97
C ASP A 123 9.58 16.60 -0.14
N LEU A 124 8.60 16.59 -1.03
CA LEU A 124 8.53 15.69 -2.18
C LEU A 124 8.65 16.51 -3.46
N THR A 125 9.55 16.11 -4.35
CA THR A 125 9.73 16.75 -5.64
C THR A 125 9.75 15.70 -6.74
N PRO A 126 8.75 15.67 -7.65
CA PRO A 126 8.81 14.80 -8.82
C PRO A 126 10.04 15.18 -9.68
N ILE A 127 10.84 14.18 -10.03
CA ILE A 127 12.06 14.35 -10.83
C ILE A 127 11.82 13.89 -12.26
N ASP A 128 11.21 12.73 -12.41
CA ASP A 128 10.87 12.15 -13.72
C ASP A 128 9.57 11.34 -13.66
N GLN A 129 9.33 10.48 -14.66
CA GLN A 129 8.10 9.69 -14.76
C GLN A 129 7.92 8.65 -13.65
N GLN A 130 8.98 8.31 -12.91
CA GLN A 130 8.92 7.30 -11.84
C GLN A 130 9.60 7.80 -10.56
N ARG A 131 10.47 8.79 -10.63
CA ARG A 131 11.31 9.21 -9.51
C ARG A 131 10.76 10.42 -8.77
N ILE A 132 10.74 10.30 -7.45
CA ILE A 132 10.45 11.38 -6.51
C ILE A 132 11.67 11.61 -5.64
N GLY A 133 12.16 12.84 -5.62
CA GLY A 133 13.13 13.31 -4.65
C GLY A 133 12.48 13.49 -3.29
N VAL A 134 13.20 13.09 -2.24
CA VAL A 134 12.74 13.19 -0.85
C VAL A 134 13.75 14.01 -0.05
N HIS A 135 13.31 15.13 0.51
CA HIS A 135 14.12 15.96 1.37
C HIS A 135 13.55 15.97 2.79
N PHE A 136 14.22 15.28 3.71
CA PHE A 136 13.79 15.22 5.11
C PHE A 136 14.04 16.57 5.82
N ARG A 137 13.02 17.10 6.47
CA ARG A 137 13.06 18.40 7.16
C ARG A 137 13.16 18.26 8.67
N ARG A 138 12.19 17.59 9.26
CA ARG A 138 12.07 17.42 10.72
C ARG A 138 11.70 16.00 11.07
N GLY A 139 12.27 15.52 12.19
CA GLY A 139 11.94 14.19 12.71
C GLY A 139 11.88 14.22 14.23
N GLY A 140 11.03 13.36 14.80
CA GLY A 140 10.93 13.22 16.25
C GLY A 140 9.59 12.67 16.71
N TRP A 141 9.34 12.84 17.99
CA TRP A 141 8.13 12.36 18.64
C TRP A 141 6.99 13.38 18.58
N VAL A 142 5.80 12.89 18.30
CA VAL A 142 4.55 13.64 18.33
C VAL A 142 3.59 12.90 19.24
N GLY A 143 3.20 13.53 20.33
CA GLY A 143 2.33 12.96 21.35
C GLY A 143 0.86 12.87 20.92
N PRO A 144 -0.01 12.43 21.85
CA PRO A 144 -1.46 12.38 21.62
C PRO A 144 -2.07 13.77 21.47
N LYS A 145 -3.22 13.84 20.78
CA LYS A 145 -4.05 15.06 20.77
C LYS A 145 -4.75 15.19 22.12
N LEU A 146 -4.37 16.18 22.92
CA LEU A 146 -4.99 16.49 24.20
C LEU A 146 -6.04 17.58 24.00
N MET A 147 -7.31 17.28 24.26
CA MET A 147 -8.47 18.13 23.90
C MET A 147 -8.31 19.62 24.24
N ALA A 148 -7.70 19.97 25.38
CA ALA A 148 -7.55 21.36 25.83
C ALA A 148 -6.11 21.90 25.67
N LEU A 149 -5.10 21.05 25.51
CA LEU A 149 -3.69 21.40 25.56
C LEU A 149 -2.97 21.25 24.20
N GLY A 150 -3.72 20.88 23.14
CA GLY A 150 -3.14 20.65 21.82
C GLY A 150 -2.39 19.32 21.74
N GLN A 151 -1.41 19.25 20.85
CA GLN A 151 -0.60 18.05 20.61
C GLN A 151 0.87 18.36 20.91
N PRO A 152 1.47 17.80 21.96
CA PRO A 152 2.86 18.02 22.27
C PRO A 152 3.76 17.42 21.18
N GLN A 153 4.81 18.16 20.79
CA GLN A 153 5.73 17.75 19.72
C GLN A 153 7.16 18.02 20.14
N LEU A 154 8.03 17.02 19.92
CA LEU A 154 9.47 17.13 20.09
C LEU A 154 10.13 16.80 18.76
N LEU A 155 10.08 17.76 17.83
CA LEU A 155 10.66 17.63 16.50
C LEU A 155 12.00 18.39 16.43
N ARG A 156 12.97 17.79 15.75
CA ARG A 156 14.27 18.39 15.45
C ARG A 156 14.50 18.40 13.95
N GLU A 157 15.27 19.35 13.47
CA GLU A 157 15.71 19.36 12.07
C GLU A 157 16.57 18.15 11.77
N VAL A 158 16.34 17.55 10.60
CA VAL A 158 17.12 16.42 10.09
C VAL A 158 18.15 16.99 9.13
N GLN A 159 19.44 16.84 9.47
CA GLN A 159 20.52 17.19 8.54
C GLN A 159 20.69 16.02 7.56
N GLN A 160 20.14 16.17 6.37
CA GLN A 160 20.29 15.20 5.30
C GLN A 160 21.57 15.46 4.53
N SER A 161 22.56 14.60 4.66
CA SER A 161 23.86 14.73 4.00
C SER A 161 23.89 14.22 2.56
N LEU A 162 22.96 13.32 2.20
CA LEU A 162 22.87 12.70 0.87
C LEU A 162 21.47 12.86 0.29
N PRO A 163 21.34 13.02 -1.04
CA PRO A 163 20.05 13.01 -1.70
C PRO A 163 19.33 11.69 -1.44
N ALA A 164 18.06 11.74 -1.04
CA ALA A 164 17.18 10.57 -0.99
C ALA A 164 16.15 10.67 -2.10
N TRP A 165 15.80 9.54 -2.68
CA TRP A 165 14.79 9.42 -3.71
C TRP A 165 14.09 8.06 -3.64
N LEU A 166 12.92 8.00 -4.23
CA LEU A 166 12.14 6.79 -4.41
C LEU A 166 11.75 6.67 -5.88
N ASP A 167 12.05 5.55 -6.49
CA ASP A 167 11.48 5.16 -7.77
C ASP A 167 10.15 4.45 -7.51
N ILE A 168 9.06 5.04 -7.96
CA ILE A 168 7.72 4.44 -7.89
C ILE A 168 7.57 3.53 -9.09
N THR A 169 7.67 2.23 -8.88
CA THR A 169 7.66 1.24 -9.97
C THR A 169 6.24 0.78 -10.32
N VAL A 170 5.34 0.73 -9.32
CA VAL A 170 3.91 0.45 -9.51
C VAL A 170 3.09 1.43 -8.69
N LEU A 171 2.02 1.94 -9.26
CA LEU A 171 1.09 2.85 -8.58
C LEU A 171 -0.32 2.68 -9.10
N ASP A 172 -1.23 2.35 -8.20
CA ASP A 172 -2.67 2.38 -8.44
C ASP A 172 -3.44 2.82 -7.18
N GLU A 173 -4.76 2.70 -7.18
CA GLU A 173 -5.61 3.14 -6.07
C GLU A 173 -5.40 2.35 -4.75
N GLN A 174 -4.80 1.15 -4.80
CA GLN A 174 -4.65 0.27 -3.65
C GLN A 174 -3.20 -0.11 -3.36
N LEU A 175 -2.37 -0.24 -4.41
CA LEU A 175 -1.03 -0.78 -4.36
C LEU A 175 -0.01 0.26 -4.81
N ARG A 176 1.06 0.39 -4.04
CA ARG A 176 2.27 1.11 -4.45
C ARG A 176 3.49 0.24 -4.19
N ILE A 177 4.33 0.06 -5.22
CA ILE A 177 5.65 -0.52 -5.09
C ILE A 177 6.67 0.57 -5.39
N CYS A 178 7.70 0.68 -4.57
CA CYS A 178 8.77 1.64 -4.79
C CYS A 178 10.13 1.09 -4.37
N ARG A 179 11.17 1.67 -4.94
CA ARG A 179 12.57 1.34 -4.69
C ARG A 179 13.30 2.57 -4.17
N GLY A 180 13.97 2.43 -3.04
CA GLY A 180 14.84 3.47 -2.50
C GLY A 180 16.21 3.46 -3.17
N ASN A 181 16.96 4.54 -2.99
CA ASN A 181 18.31 4.73 -3.53
C ASN A 181 19.34 3.66 -3.07
N ALA A 182 19.07 2.93 -1.99
CA ALA A 182 19.87 1.77 -1.56
C ALA A 182 19.38 0.43 -2.17
N GLY A 183 18.49 0.46 -3.16
CA GLY A 183 17.93 -0.74 -3.79
C GLY A 183 16.86 -1.45 -2.95
N THR A 184 16.50 -0.92 -1.79
CA THR A 184 15.42 -1.50 -0.96
C THR A 184 14.09 -1.37 -1.66
N VAL A 185 13.37 -2.49 -1.79
CA VAL A 185 12.01 -2.55 -2.33
C VAL A 185 11.01 -2.44 -1.19
N PHE A 186 9.96 -1.65 -1.41
CA PHE A 186 8.85 -1.46 -0.49
C PHE A 186 7.54 -1.73 -1.21
N ALA A 187 6.67 -2.54 -0.60
CA ALA A 187 5.30 -2.74 -1.04
C ALA A 187 4.32 -2.21 0.02
N LEU A 188 3.48 -1.29 -0.41
CA LEU A 188 2.57 -0.56 0.46
C LEU A 188 1.13 -0.69 -0.04
N LEU A 189 0.20 -0.76 0.89
CA LEU A 189 -1.23 -0.72 0.60
C LEU A 189 -1.83 0.59 1.09
N LYS A 190 -2.74 1.17 0.30
CA LYS A 190 -3.47 2.38 0.66
C LYS A 190 -4.42 2.12 1.83
N ARG A 191 -4.49 3.05 2.77
CA ARG A 191 -5.37 3.05 3.94
C ARG A 191 -6.49 4.08 3.72
N PRO A 192 -7.60 3.68 3.10
CA PRO A 192 -8.72 4.59 2.81
C PRO A 192 -9.46 5.02 4.08
N ASP A 193 -9.26 4.32 5.19
CA ASP A 193 -9.80 4.62 6.51
C ASP A 193 -9.07 5.77 7.24
N LEU A 194 -7.93 6.23 6.70
CA LEU A 194 -7.12 7.31 7.28
C LEU A 194 -7.07 8.52 6.35
N ASN A 195 -7.14 9.74 6.94
CA ASN A 195 -7.11 10.97 6.16
C ASN A 195 -5.72 11.62 6.23
N VAL A 196 -5.24 12.14 5.08
CA VAL A 196 -3.97 12.90 4.99
C VAL A 196 -3.95 14.09 5.94
N ALA A 197 -5.08 14.82 6.07
CA ALA A 197 -5.20 15.99 6.93
C ALA A 197 -5.01 15.71 8.43
N ASP A 198 -5.06 14.43 8.86
CA ASP A 198 -4.77 14.07 10.26
C ASP A 198 -3.27 14.07 10.59
N PHE A 199 -2.43 14.09 9.55
CA PHE A 199 -0.99 13.87 9.67
C PHE A 199 -0.14 14.99 9.07
N LEU A 200 -0.60 15.60 8.00
CA LEU A 200 0.01 16.76 7.35
C LEU A 200 -0.76 18.03 7.71
N PRO A 201 -0.07 19.19 7.83
CA PRO A 201 -0.70 20.48 8.13
C PRO A 201 -1.59 20.99 7.01
#